data_4634123141a5c9e9099db80a3236925e
#
_entry.id   4634123141a5c9e9099db80a3236925e
#
_cell.length_a   1.000
_cell.length_b   1.000
_cell.length_c   1.000
_cell.angle_alpha   90.00
_cell.angle_beta   90.00
_cell.angle_gamma   90.00
#
_symmetry.space_group_name_H-M   'P 1'
#
loop_
_entity.id
_entity.type
_entity.pdbx_description
1 polymer ?
#
loop_
_entity_poly.entity_id
_entity_poly.type
_entity_poly.pdbx_seq_one_letter_code
_entity_poly.pdbx_strand_id
1 'polypeptide(L)'
;CQNVYAENCRMDSPSLDRVLRIKTNSCRGGVIENINMRNVTVGQCKEAVLKINTDYEPREVCCRGFNPTVRNVWMENVTCQKSRYGVMVVGMPDACQVYDVDLKNCQFNGVWDRPFDRSGKSHDIYFDNFTVNGSQMLTSAPYQHWSEWLVRSEMQRVAHPYLLDFAK
;
A
#
# COMPACT_ATOMS: atom_id res chain seq x y z
N CYS A 1 10.84 -7.77 -6.38
CA CYS A 1 11.08 -6.40 -5.87
C CYS A 1 10.97 -6.44 -4.36
N GLN A 2 11.99 -6.00 -3.66
CA GLN A 2 12.05 -6.10 -2.19
C GLN A 2 12.72 -4.87 -1.59
N ASN A 3 12.36 -4.55 -0.35
CA ASN A 3 13.04 -3.54 0.46
C ASN A 3 13.05 -2.15 -0.20
N VAL A 4 11.86 -1.63 -0.52
CA VAL A 4 11.66 -0.29 -1.08
C VAL A 4 11.17 0.63 0.02
N TYR A 5 11.82 1.78 0.14
CA TYR A 5 11.50 2.78 1.16
C TYR A 5 11.32 4.15 0.52
N ALA A 6 10.22 4.81 0.86
CA ALA A 6 9.94 6.20 0.51
C ALA A 6 9.61 6.95 1.79
N GLU A 7 10.47 7.87 2.20
CA GLU A 7 10.32 8.58 3.48
C GLU A 7 10.48 10.09 3.31
N ASN A 8 9.78 10.84 4.15
CA ASN A 8 9.89 12.29 4.25
C ASN A 8 9.69 13.01 2.91
N CYS A 9 8.69 12.56 2.14
CA CYS A 9 8.42 13.07 0.80
C CYS A 9 7.19 13.98 0.77
N ARG A 10 7.19 14.90 -0.19
CA ARG A 10 6.02 15.69 -0.56
C ARG A 10 5.68 15.46 -2.03
N MET A 11 4.42 15.20 -2.30
CA MET A 11 3.89 15.00 -3.64
C MET A 11 2.67 15.89 -3.83
N ASP A 12 2.65 16.65 -4.91
CA ASP A 12 1.50 17.49 -5.24
C ASP A 12 1.46 17.77 -6.74
N SER A 13 0.65 17.03 -7.47
CA SER A 13 0.52 17.27 -8.90
C SER A 13 -0.86 16.79 -9.39
N PRO A 14 -1.55 17.61 -10.18
CA PRO A 14 -2.78 17.18 -10.85
C PRO A 14 -2.56 16.05 -11.85
N SER A 15 -1.31 15.79 -12.23
CA SER A 15 -0.92 14.71 -13.14
C SER A 15 -0.40 13.45 -12.44
N LEU A 16 -0.25 13.49 -11.10
CA LEU A 16 0.11 12.30 -10.32
C LEU A 16 -1.05 11.30 -10.34
N ASP A 17 -0.86 10.15 -10.94
CA ASP A 17 -1.91 9.14 -11.00
C ASP A 17 -2.17 8.50 -9.65
N ARG A 18 -1.11 7.99 -9.00
CA ARG A 18 -1.16 7.26 -7.72
C ARG A 18 0.06 7.59 -6.89
N VAL A 19 -0.09 7.58 -5.58
CA VAL A 19 1.02 7.88 -4.67
C VAL A 19 1.91 6.66 -4.49
N LEU A 20 1.36 5.53 -4.04
CA LEU A 20 2.04 4.25 -4.02
C LEU A 20 1.31 3.28 -4.95
N ARG A 21 2.02 2.80 -5.97
CA ARG A 21 1.47 1.87 -6.94
C ARG A 21 2.30 0.59 -7.03
N ILE A 22 1.66 -0.53 -6.74
CA ILE A 22 2.20 -1.88 -6.95
C ILE A 22 1.37 -2.54 -8.06
N LYS A 23 2.01 -2.96 -9.15
CA LYS A 23 1.33 -3.64 -10.26
C LYS A 23 2.14 -4.83 -10.74
N THR A 24 1.47 -5.95 -10.88
CA THR A 24 2.03 -7.19 -11.41
C THR A 24 0.93 -8.05 -12.01
N ASN A 25 1.26 -9.23 -12.52
CA ASN A 25 0.31 -10.16 -13.10
C ASN A 25 0.88 -11.60 -13.13
N SER A 26 0.04 -12.54 -13.50
CA SER A 26 0.40 -13.96 -13.57
C SER A 26 1.37 -14.34 -14.71
N CYS A 27 1.71 -13.42 -15.59
CA CYS A 27 2.78 -13.61 -16.57
C CYS A 27 4.17 -13.39 -15.98
N ARG A 28 4.27 -12.49 -15.00
CA ARG A 28 5.53 -12.09 -14.39
C ARG A 28 5.83 -12.86 -13.11
N GLY A 29 4.80 -13.18 -12.33
CA GLY A 29 4.94 -13.85 -11.05
C GLY A 29 5.85 -13.10 -10.08
N GLY A 30 6.55 -13.86 -9.25
CA GLY A 30 7.54 -13.34 -8.31
C GLY A 30 6.95 -12.72 -7.05
N VAL A 31 7.82 -12.16 -6.23
CA VAL A 31 7.46 -11.58 -4.93
C VAL A 31 7.76 -10.07 -4.93
N ILE A 32 6.80 -9.29 -4.43
CA ILE A 32 6.94 -7.87 -4.11
C ILE A 32 6.69 -7.75 -2.62
N GLU A 33 7.71 -7.38 -1.85
CA GLU A 33 7.60 -7.35 -0.39
C GLU A 33 8.45 -6.26 0.26
N ASN A 34 8.15 -5.95 1.52
CA ASN A 34 8.84 -4.95 2.30
C ASN A 34 8.83 -3.58 1.60
N ILE A 35 7.64 -3.11 1.25
CA ILE A 35 7.42 -1.81 0.62
C ILE A 35 6.94 -0.86 1.70
N ASN A 36 7.72 0.18 1.97
CA ASN A 36 7.48 1.10 3.06
C ASN A 36 7.32 2.53 2.56
N MET A 37 6.27 3.21 3.00
CA MET A 37 6.06 4.63 2.77
C MET A 37 5.77 5.31 4.10
N ARG A 38 6.58 6.32 4.47
CA ARG A 38 6.45 6.98 5.77
C ARG A 38 6.63 8.48 5.69
N ASN A 39 5.90 9.22 6.54
CA ASN A 39 6.00 10.66 6.64
C ASN A 39 5.85 11.35 5.27
N VAL A 40 4.78 11.05 4.56
CA VAL A 40 4.53 11.57 3.20
C VAL A 40 3.30 12.46 3.20
N THR A 41 3.47 13.66 2.67
CA THR A 41 2.37 14.60 2.48
C THR A 41 2.00 14.69 1.02
N VAL A 42 0.72 14.44 0.71
CA VAL A 42 0.19 14.47 -0.65
C VAL A 42 -0.86 15.57 -0.77
N GLY A 43 -0.66 16.53 -1.67
CA GLY A 43 -1.69 17.50 -2.00
C GLY A 43 -2.82 16.85 -2.81
N GLN A 44 -2.48 16.19 -3.90
CA GLN A 44 -3.48 15.52 -4.74
C GLN A 44 -2.91 14.38 -5.59
N CYS A 45 -3.77 13.43 -5.93
CA CYS A 45 -3.53 12.45 -6.99
C CYS A 45 -4.84 12.11 -7.70
N LYS A 46 -4.75 11.62 -8.94
CA LYS A 46 -5.93 11.38 -9.78
C LYS A 46 -6.73 10.17 -9.36
N GLU A 47 -6.06 9.07 -9.01
CA GLU A 47 -6.75 7.80 -8.76
C GLU A 47 -6.70 7.41 -7.29
N ALA A 48 -5.64 6.85 -6.79
CA ALA A 48 -5.59 6.30 -5.45
C ALA A 48 -4.31 6.66 -4.71
N VAL A 49 -4.39 6.81 -3.39
CA VAL A 49 -3.20 6.98 -2.56
C VAL A 49 -2.41 5.67 -2.50
N LEU A 50 -3.07 4.55 -2.24
CA LEU A 50 -2.47 3.22 -2.37
C LEU A 50 -3.23 2.42 -3.43
N LYS A 51 -2.51 1.88 -4.40
CA LYS A 51 -3.07 0.89 -5.34
C LYS A 51 -2.18 -0.32 -5.48
N ILE A 52 -2.70 -1.47 -5.10
CA ILE A 52 -2.11 -2.79 -5.34
C ILE A 52 -2.97 -3.48 -6.40
N ASN A 53 -2.35 -3.94 -7.49
CA ASN A 53 -3.04 -4.69 -8.54
C ASN A 53 -2.17 -5.86 -8.99
N THR A 54 -2.58 -7.08 -8.64
CA THR A 54 -1.91 -8.34 -9.02
C THR A 54 -2.56 -9.01 -10.23
N ASP A 55 -3.70 -8.50 -10.68
CA ASP A 55 -4.39 -8.93 -11.90
C ASP A 55 -4.31 -7.85 -12.98
N TYR A 56 -3.13 -7.23 -13.10
CA TYR A 56 -2.89 -6.20 -14.11
C TYR A 56 -2.83 -6.81 -15.49
N GLU A 57 -3.68 -6.34 -16.39
CA GLU A 57 -3.77 -6.86 -17.74
C GLU A 57 -2.48 -6.63 -18.53
N PRO A 58 -1.80 -7.68 -19.00
CA PRO A 58 -0.59 -7.52 -19.77
C PRO A 58 -0.92 -7.07 -21.19
N ARG A 59 -0.13 -6.16 -21.73
CA ARG A 59 -0.20 -5.77 -23.14
C ARG A 59 0.43 -6.81 -24.06
N GLU A 60 1.19 -7.71 -23.49
CA GLU A 60 1.95 -8.74 -24.21
C GLU A 60 1.25 -10.08 -24.10
N VAL A 61 1.32 -10.87 -25.17
CA VAL A 61 0.88 -12.28 -25.13
C VAL A 61 1.90 -13.04 -24.30
N CYS A 62 1.44 -13.64 -23.21
CA CYS A 62 2.31 -14.40 -22.32
C CYS A 62 1.60 -15.67 -21.80
N CYS A 63 2.40 -16.63 -21.35
CA CYS A 63 1.90 -17.77 -20.58
C CYS A 63 1.53 -17.30 -19.19
N ARG A 64 0.27 -17.46 -18.80
CA ARG A 64 -0.19 -17.22 -17.43
C ARG A 64 0.08 -18.46 -16.57
N GLY A 65 0.19 -18.28 -15.27
CA GLY A 65 0.36 -19.38 -14.32
C GLY A 65 1.39 -19.12 -13.22
N PHE A 66 2.05 -17.97 -13.25
CA PHE A 66 3.01 -17.56 -12.24
C PHE A 66 2.35 -16.55 -11.29
N ASN A 67 1.62 -17.03 -10.28
CA ASN A 67 0.90 -16.13 -9.36
C ASN A 67 1.87 -15.26 -8.57
N PRO A 68 1.80 -13.93 -8.70
CA PRO A 68 2.66 -13.03 -7.96
C PRO A 68 2.20 -12.92 -6.51
N THR A 69 3.13 -12.72 -5.59
CA THR A 69 2.85 -12.41 -4.19
C THR A 69 3.19 -10.95 -3.89
N VAL A 70 2.28 -10.24 -3.24
CA VAL A 70 2.50 -8.90 -2.69
C VAL A 70 2.22 -8.95 -1.19
N ARG A 71 3.22 -8.63 -0.37
CA ARG A 71 3.11 -8.70 1.09
C ARG A 71 4.01 -7.69 1.80
N ASN A 72 3.76 -7.48 3.09
CA ASN A 72 4.51 -6.54 3.92
C ASN A 72 4.56 -5.15 3.26
N VAL A 73 3.40 -4.57 3.02
CA VAL A 73 3.26 -3.20 2.48
C VAL A 73 2.81 -2.29 3.61
N TRP A 74 3.61 -1.28 3.94
CA TRP A 74 3.34 -0.38 5.05
C TRP A 74 3.23 1.07 4.61
N MET A 75 2.19 1.72 5.08
CA MET A 75 2.03 3.17 5.02
C MET A 75 1.88 3.72 6.44
N GLU A 76 2.73 4.64 6.83
CA GLU A 76 2.69 5.28 8.15
C GLU A 76 2.83 6.79 8.03
N ASN A 77 1.99 7.53 8.75
CA ASN A 77 2.00 8.99 8.75
C ASN A 77 1.88 9.57 7.33
N VAL A 78 0.94 9.08 6.55
CA VAL A 78 0.67 9.55 5.18
C VAL A 78 -0.61 10.36 5.16
N THR A 79 -0.54 11.58 4.64
CA THR A 79 -1.71 12.45 4.45
C THR A 79 -1.95 12.73 2.97
N CYS A 80 -3.23 12.77 2.56
CA CYS A 80 -3.63 13.16 1.21
C CYS A 80 -4.84 14.09 1.28
N GLN A 81 -4.86 15.17 0.47
CA GLN A 81 -5.95 16.14 0.50
C GLN A 81 -6.98 15.93 -0.62
N LYS A 82 -6.63 15.20 -1.69
CA LYS A 82 -7.56 14.93 -2.78
C LYS A 82 -7.14 13.69 -3.58
N SER A 83 -8.07 12.75 -3.73
CA SER A 83 -7.93 11.56 -4.57
C SER A 83 -9.29 11.02 -4.97
N ARG A 84 -9.33 10.15 -5.97
CA ARG A 84 -10.57 9.44 -6.31
C ARG A 84 -10.83 8.33 -5.28
N TYR A 85 -9.84 7.51 -5.00
CA TYR A 85 -9.90 6.42 -4.03
C TYR A 85 -8.89 6.65 -2.92
N GLY A 86 -9.19 6.20 -1.72
CA GLY A 86 -8.19 6.11 -0.66
C GLY A 86 -7.24 4.95 -0.92
N VAL A 87 -7.76 3.74 -0.83
CA VAL A 87 -7.02 2.49 -1.01
C VAL A 87 -7.73 1.61 -2.04
N MET A 88 -6.97 1.05 -2.97
CA MET A 88 -7.47 0.07 -3.95
C MET A 88 -6.63 -1.20 -3.89
N VAL A 89 -7.29 -2.34 -3.71
CA VAL A 89 -6.65 -3.65 -3.75
C VAL A 89 -7.36 -4.52 -4.78
N VAL A 90 -6.68 -4.81 -5.87
CA VAL A 90 -7.15 -5.70 -6.93
C VAL A 90 -6.32 -6.98 -6.87
N GLY A 91 -6.86 -7.98 -6.20
CA GLY A 91 -6.28 -9.32 -6.12
C GLY A 91 -6.64 -10.18 -7.33
N MET A 92 -5.98 -11.31 -7.44
CA MET A 92 -6.35 -12.32 -8.44
C MET A 92 -7.64 -13.01 -8.04
N PRO A 93 -8.48 -13.46 -9.00
CA PRO A 93 -9.73 -14.14 -8.69
C PRO A 93 -9.52 -15.51 -8.04
N ASP A 94 -8.47 -16.22 -8.43
CA ASP A 94 -8.27 -17.63 -8.08
C ASP A 94 -7.19 -17.86 -7.02
N ALA A 95 -6.34 -16.87 -6.75
CA ALA A 95 -5.22 -17.01 -5.83
C ALA A 95 -5.11 -15.81 -4.87
N CYS A 96 -5.13 -16.08 -3.57
CA CYS A 96 -4.99 -15.05 -2.54
C CYS A 96 -3.49 -14.78 -2.27
N GLN A 97 -2.95 -13.77 -2.93
CA GLN A 97 -1.53 -13.46 -2.96
C GLN A 97 -1.22 -12.00 -2.54
N VAL A 98 -2.22 -11.29 -2.02
CA VAL A 98 -2.05 -9.95 -1.45
C VAL A 98 -2.40 -10.01 0.02
N TYR A 99 -1.43 -9.79 0.89
CA TYR A 99 -1.62 -9.84 2.34
C TYR A 99 -0.56 -9.04 3.12
N ASP A 100 -0.79 -8.86 4.41
CA ASP A 100 0.04 -8.01 5.28
C ASP A 100 0.19 -6.60 4.70
N VAL A 101 -0.94 -5.91 4.53
CA VAL A 101 -1.00 -4.52 4.09
C VAL A 101 -1.46 -3.66 5.25
N ASP A 102 -0.60 -2.79 5.72
CA ASP A 102 -0.81 -2.03 6.95
C ASP A 102 -0.84 -0.52 6.67
N LEU A 103 -1.89 0.16 7.11
CA LEU A 103 -1.99 1.62 7.11
C LEU A 103 -2.12 2.11 8.55
N LYS A 104 -1.16 2.92 8.99
CA LYS A 104 -1.10 3.43 10.35
C LYS A 104 -0.95 4.95 10.37
N ASN A 105 -1.73 5.61 11.23
CA ASN A 105 -1.70 7.07 11.36
C ASN A 105 -1.84 7.77 10.00
N CYS A 106 -2.74 7.31 9.15
CA CYS A 106 -2.97 7.86 7.83
C CYS A 106 -4.26 8.69 7.80
N GLN A 107 -4.26 9.77 7.01
CA GLN A 107 -5.42 10.61 6.87
C GLN A 107 -5.60 11.01 5.39
N PHE A 108 -6.65 10.49 4.75
CA PHE A 108 -6.97 10.81 3.36
C PHE A 108 -8.27 11.62 3.31
N ASN A 109 -8.16 12.87 2.92
CA ASN A 109 -9.28 13.79 2.76
C ASN A 109 -9.62 13.97 1.28
N GLY A 110 -10.80 14.54 1.00
CA GLY A 110 -11.22 14.80 -0.36
C GLY A 110 -11.25 13.55 -1.27
N VAL A 111 -11.48 12.39 -0.68
CA VAL A 111 -11.75 11.15 -1.42
C VAL A 111 -13.19 11.20 -1.92
N TRP A 112 -13.38 11.20 -3.25
CA TRP A 112 -14.69 11.50 -3.83
C TRP A 112 -15.45 10.32 -4.42
N ASP A 113 -14.83 9.12 -4.53
CA ASP A 113 -15.49 7.90 -4.98
C ASP A 113 -15.59 6.89 -3.83
N ARG A 114 -14.55 6.13 -3.54
CA ARG A 114 -14.56 5.12 -2.48
C ARG A 114 -13.36 5.24 -1.54
N PRO A 115 -13.58 5.17 -0.23
CA PRO A 115 -12.49 5.16 0.74
C PRO A 115 -11.61 3.91 0.61
N PHE A 116 -12.25 2.76 0.40
CA PHE A 116 -11.59 1.48 0.18
C PHE A 116 -12.31 0.70 -0.92
N ASP A 117 -11.59 0.36 -1.98
CA ASP A 117 -12.07 -0.45 -3.09
C ASP A 117 -11.29 -1.77 -3.14
N ARG A 118 -12.00 -2.88 -3.08
CA ARG A 118 -11.39 -4.21 -3.01
C ARG A 118 -12.08 -5.15 -3.98
N SER A 119 -11.27 -5.82 -4.80
CA SER A 119 -11.72 -6.88 -5.71
C SER A 119 -10.73 -8.02 -5.76
N GLY A 120 -11.18 -9.21 -6.18
CA GLY A 120 -10.37 -10.42 -6.12
C GLY A 120 -10.05 -10.86 -4.70
N LYS A 121 -9.05 -11.74 -4.55
CA LYS A 121 -8.69 -12.31 -3.26
C LYS A 121 -7.51 -11.57 -2.62
N SER A 122 -7.70 -11.15 -1.40
CA SER A 122 -6.68 -10.58 -0.52
C SER A 122 -7.06 -10.85 0.93
N HIS A 123 -6.12 -10.79 1.86
CA HIS A 123 -6.40 -10.91 3.30
C HIS A 123 -5.42 -10.05 4.10
N ASP A 124 -5.61 -9.98 5.42
CA ASP A 124 -4.71 -9.28 6.33
C ASP A 124 -4.40 -7.85 5.87
N ILE A 125 -5.46 -7.06 5.66
CA ILE A 125 -5.37 -5.62 5.39
C ILE A 125 -5.81 -4.90 6.66
N TYR A 126 -4.89 -4.15 7.26
CA TYR A 126 -5.04 -3.59 8.59
C TYR A 126 -5.02 -2.07 8.58
N PHE A 127 -5.92 -1.50 9.38
CA PHE A 127 -6.06 -0.05 9.56
C PHE A 127 -5.94 0.30 11.03
N ASP A 128 -4.96 1.12 11.38
CA ASP A 128 -4.76 1.65 12.72
C ASP A 128 -4.68 3.18 12.66
N ASN A 129 -5.60 3.85 13.33
CA ASN A 129 -5.71 5.30 13.28
C ASN A 129 -5.68 5.83 11.84
N PHE A 130 -6.50 5.22 10.99
CA PHE A 130 -6.65 5.58 9.58
C PHE A 130 -8.03 6.19 9.35
N THR A 131 -8.07 7.40 8.81
CA THR A 131 -9.31 8.10 8.49
C THR A 131 -9.41 8.44 7.02
N VAL A 132 -10.63 8.37 6.48
CA VAL A 132 -10.95 8.85 5.14
C VAL A 132 -12.14 9.82 5.25
N ASN A 133 -11.96 11.03 4.75
CA ASN A 133 -12.96 12.11 4.86
C ASN A 133 -13.45 12.32 6.31
N GLY A 134 -12.55 12.20 7.29
CA GLY A 134 -12.87 12.33 8.71
C GLY A 134 -13.51 11.10 9.36
N SER A 135 -13.86 10.06 8.61
CA SER A 135 -14.43 8.82 9.14
C SER A 135 -13.35 7.78 9.40
N GLN A 136 -13.37 7.19 10.59
CA GLN A 136 -12.43 6.14 10.98
C GLN A 136 -12.64 4.89 10.11
N MET A 137 -11.58 4.41 9.48
CA MET A 137 -11.56 3.13 8.80
C MET A 137 -11.23 2.03 9.80
N LEU A 138 -12.09 1.01 9.84
CA LEU A 138 -11.96 -0.10 10.77
C LEU A 138 -11.44 -1.35 10.07
N THR A 139 -10.56 -2.05 10.76
CA THR A 139 -10.12 -3.38 10.37
C THR A 139 -10.73 -4.43 11.30
N SER A 140 -10.97 -5.62 10.79
CA SER A 140 -11.42 -6.76 11.59
C SER A 140 -10.28 -7.50 12.28
N ALA A 141 -9.05 -7.03 12.12
CA ALA A 141 -7.88 -7.69 12.69
C ALA A 141 -7.85 -7.60 14.21
N PRO A 142 -7.49 -8.67 14.91
CA PRO A 142 -7.26 -8.63 16.34
C PRO A 142 -6.03 -7.78 16.69
N TYR A 143 -6.08 -7.16 17.85
CA TYR A 143 -5.04 -6.25 18.36
C TYR A 143 -3.61 -6.84 18.40
N GLN A 144 -3.49 -8.16 18.47
CA GLN A 144 -2.22 -8.88 18.45
C GLN A 144 -1.37 -8.63 17.19
N HIS A 145 -2.01 -8.39 16.08
CA HIS A 145 -1.30 -8.14 14.81
C HIS A 145 -0.40 -6.90 14.88
N TRP A 146 -0.85 -5.84 15.52
CA TRP A 146 -0.11 -4.58 15.60
C TRP A 146 1.17 -4.68 16.41
N SER A 147 1.24 -5.56 17.41
CA SER A 147 2.48 -5.81 18.14
C SER A 147 3.52 -6.51 17.25
N GLU A 148 3.10 -7.45 16.43
CA GLU A 148 3.96 -8.12 15.46
C GLU A 148 4.43 -7.16 14.35
N TRP A 149 3.55 -6.26 13.92
CA TRP A 149 3.89 -5.23 12.96
C TRP A 149 4.96 -4.28 13.50
N LEU A 150 4.84 -3.82 14.72
CA LEU A 150 5.85 -2.98 15.37
C LEU A 150 7.21 -3.69 15.47
N VAL A 151 7.22 -4.96 15.85
CA VAL A 151 8.46 -5.76 15.90
C VAL A 151 9.08 -5.87 14.51
N ARG A 152 8.30 -6.17 13.49
CA ARG A 152 8.79 -6.25 12.11
C ARG A 152 9.34 -4.92 11.61
N SER A 153 8.68 -3.81 11.92
CA SER A 153 9.14 -2.48 11.51
C SER A 153 10.48 -2.11 12.16
N GLU A 154 10.67 -2.45 13.42
CA GLU A 154 11.95 -2.24 14.11
C GLU A 154 13.06 -3.17 13.58
N MET A 155 12.76 -4.43 13.32
CA MET A 155 13.71 -5.35 12.70
C MET A 155 14.17 -4.86 11.32
N GLN A 156 13.27 -4.27 10.53
CA GLN A 156 13.65 -3.70 9.23
C GLN A 156 14.52 -2.45 9.37
N ARG A 157 14.24 -1.59 10.34
CA ARG A 157 15.08 -0.43 10.64
C ARG A 157 16.52 -0.86 11.00
N VAL A 158 16.65 -1.92 11.77
CA VAL A 158 17.97 -2.47 12.14
C VAL A 158 18.67 -3.11 10.94
N ALA A 159 17.92 -3.79 10.08
CA ALA A 159 18.46 -4.42 8.89
C ALA A 159 18.93 -3.43 7.80
N HIS A 160 18.44 -2.18 7.84
CA HIS A 160 18.75 -1.14 6.85
C HIS A 160 19.17 0.17 7.51
N PRO A 161 20.30 0.19 8.26
CA PRO A 161 20.75 1.38 8.99
C PRO A 161 21.08 2.58 8.10
N TYR A 162 21.36 2.37 6.84
CA TYR A 162 21.68 3.44 5.89
C TYR A 162 20.49 4.37 5.59
N LEU A 163 19.26 3.94 5.88
CA LEU A 163 18.06 4.77 5.68
C LEU A 163 17.85 5.78 6.81
N LEU A 164 18.52 5.59 7.94
CA LEU A 164 18.45 6.50 9.08
C LEU A 164 19.33 7.76 8.91
N ASP A 165 20.37 7.69 8.07
CA ASP A 165 21.32 8.79 7.87
C ASP A 165 20.81 9.89 6.92
N PHE A 166 19.80 9.63 6.12
CA PHE A 166 19.18 10.63 5.25
C PHE A 166 18.13 11.51 5.95
N ALA A 167 17.86 11.29 7.22
CA ALA A 167 16.87 12.03 8.01
C ALA A 167 17.50 13.07 8.93
N LYS A 168 18.80 13.40 8.77
CA LYS A 168 19.48 14.46 9.51
C LYS A 168 19.61 15.72 8.69
#